data_87e26c16793a00b9bcdae15d36f1e6c7
#
_entry.id   87e26c16793a00b9bcdae15d36f1e6c7
#
_cell.length_a   1.000
_cell.length_b   1.000
_cell.length_c   1.000
_cell.angle_alpha   90.00
_cell.angle_beta   90.00
_cell.angle_gamma   90.00
#
_symmetry.space_group_name_H-M   'P 1'
#
loop_
_entity.id
_entity.type
_entity.pdbx_description
1 polymer ?
#
loop_
_entity_poly.entity_id
_entity_poly.type
_entity_poly.pdbx_seq_one_letter_code
_entity_poly.pdbx_strand_id
1 'polypeptide(L)'
;MKPYLQELAKYAPYYISAYPNAGLPNSFGTYDETPDKMAQHVKPFVEEGLVNIIGGCCGTTPAHISRYPELVKGAKPHIPALKPDCLWLSGLELLEVKPENNFVNVGERCNVAGSRKFLRLIKEGSYEEALTIARKQVEDGAK
;
A
#
# COMPACT_ATOMS: atom_id res chain seq x y z
N MET A 1 3.45 -4.83 -10.46
CA MET A 1 3.06 -5.44 -9.15
C MET A 1 4.19 -6.25 -8.52
N LYS A 2 4.86 -7.18 -9.23
CA LYS A 2 5.88 -8.08 -8.66
C LYS A 2 6.96 -7.39 -7.81
N PRO A 3 7.65 -6.30 -8.24
CA PRO A 3 8.67 -5.64 -7.42
C PRO A 3 8.16 -5.17 -6.05
N TYR A 4 6.90 -4.70 -6.01
CA TYR A 4 6.28 -4.27 -4.76
C TYR A 4 5.96 -5.45 -3.83
N LEU A 5 5.55 -6.60 -4.38
CA LEU A 5 5.34 -7.83 -3.60
C LEU A 5 6.68 -8.37 -3.07
N GLN A 6 7.74 -8.31 -3.86
CA GLN A 6 9.08 -8.71 -3.43
C GLN A 6 9.58 -7.82 -2.27
N GLU A 7 9.34 -6.53 -2.35
CA GLU A 7 9.70 -5.61 -1.28
C GLU A 7 8.83 -5.83 -0.03
N LEU A 8 7.52 -5.95 -0.23
CA LEU A 8 6.58 -6.23 0.87
C LEU A 8 6.91 -7.55 1.58
N ALA A 9 7.27 -8.60 0.85
CA ALA A 9 7.60 -9.91 1.40
C ALA A 9 8.82 -9.90 2.34
N LYS A 10 9.72 -8.92 2.22
CA LYS A 10 10.87 -8.78 3.13
C LYS A 10 10.48 -8.27 4.51
N TYR A 11 9.45 -7.43 4.61
CA TYR A 11 9.15 -6.66 5.80
C TYR A 11 7.80 -6.96 6.42
N ALA A 12 6.84 -7.51 5.66
CA ALA A 12 5.48 -7.72 6.14
C ALA A 12 5.43 -8.81 7.23
N PRO A 13 5.04 -8.47 8.47
CA PRO A 13 4.86 -9.44 9.55
C PRO A 13 3.48 -10.11 9.49
N TYR A 14 2.78 -10.02 8.36
CA TYR A 14 1.44 -10.53 8.12
C TYR A 14 1.35 -11.27 6.79
N TYR A 15 0.27 -11.99 6.58
CA TYR A 15 -0.03 -12.63 5.30
C TYR A 15 -0.24 -11.59 4.20
N ILE A 16 0.30 -11.90 3.02
CA ILE A 16 0.23 -11.04 1.84
C ILE A 16 -0.83 -11.57 0.88
N SER A 17 -1.72 -10.69 0.46
CA SER A 17 -2.71 -10.98 -0.58
C SER A 17 -2.42 -10.18 -1.85
N ALA A 18 -2.63 -10.79 -3.02
CA ALA A 18 -2.52 -10.14 -4.32
C ALA A 18 -3.73 -10.49 -5.19
N TYR A 19 -4.41 -9.47 -5.70
CA TYR A 19 -5.59 -9.62 -6.55
C TYR A 19 -5.58 -8.57 -7.68
N PRO A 20 -4.80 -8.83 -8.74
CA PRO A 20 -4.67 -7.92 -9.87
C PRO A 20 -5.99 -7.77 -10.66
N ASN A 21 -6.12 -6.68 -11.40
CA ASN A 21 -7.12 -6.58 -12.45
C ASN A 21 -6.77 -7.49 -13.61
N ALA A 22 -7.74 -7.85 -14.43
CA ALA A 22 -7.54 -8.55 -15.71
C ALA A 22 -7.00 -7.56 -16.79
N GLY A 23 -5.82 -6.99 -16.54
CA GLY A 23 -5.21 -5.93 -17.34
C GLY A 23 -5.67 -4.52 -16.96
N LEU A 24 -5.46 -3.60 -17.89
CA LEU A 24 -5.98 -2.23 -17.80
C LEU A 24 -7.26 -2.10 -18.64
N PRO A 25 -8.20 -1.23 -18.27
CA PRO A 25 -9.38 -0.99 -19.07
C PRO A 25 -8.99 -0.41 -20.44
N ASN A 26 -9.59 -0.93 -21.50
CA ASN A 26 -9.45 -0.41 -22.85
C ASN A 26 -10.27 0.90 -23.05
N SER A 27 -10.25 1.48 -24.25
CA SER A 27 -10.99 2.71 -24.58
C SER A 27 -12.52 2.59 -24.38
N PHE A 28 -13.08 1.39 -24.33
CA PHE A 28 -14.48 1.12 -24.08
C PHE A 28 -14.78 0.79 -22.61
N GLY A 29 -13.75 0.83 -21.72
CA GLY A 29 -13.89 0.52 -20.30
C GLY A 29 -13.95 -0.98 -20.01
N THR A 30 -13.68 -1.86 -20.99
CA THR A 30 -13.64 -3.31 -20.82
C THR A 30 -12.23 -3.83 -20.57
N TYR A 31 -12.11 -5.06 -20.08
CA TYR A 31 -10.84 -5.70 -19.72
C TYR A 31 -10.58 -6.86 -20.69
N ASP A 32 -9.41 -6.87 -21.34
CA ASP A 32 -9.10 -7.80 -22.43
C ASP A 32 -8.05 -8.85 -22.05
N GLU A 33 -7.57 -8.84 -20.80
CA GLU A 33 -6.60 -9.84 -20.38
C GLU A 33 -7.26 -11.21 -20.20
N THR A 34 -6.72 -12.20 -20.91
CA THR A 34 -7.26 -13.56 -20.88
C THR A 34 -6.89 -14.30 -19.59
N PRO A 35 -7.69 -15.34 -19.19
CA PRO A 35 -7.37 -16.18 -18.04
C PRO A 35 -5.95 -16.75 -18.02
N ASP A 36 -5.46 -17.22 -19.16
CA ASP A 36 -4.14 -17.82 -19.27
C ASP A 36 -3.03 -16.76 -19.12
N LYS A 37 -3.22 -15.57 -19.69
CA LYS A 37 -2.28 -14.47 -19.58
C LYS A 37 -2.20 -13.95 -18.15
N MET A 38 -3.35 -13.77 -17.48
CA MET A 38 -3.39 -13.37 -16.07
C MET A 38 -2.71 -14.42 -15.18
N ALA A 39 -2.93 -15.70 -15.43
CA ALA A 39 -2.27 -16.79 -14.73
C ALA A 39 -0.75 -16.74 -14.88
N GLN A 40 -0.22 -16.45 -16.09
CA GLN A 40 1.19 -16.26 -16.34
C GLN A 40 1.78 -15.08 -15.56
N HIS A 41 1.02 -13.98 -15.38
CA HIS A 41 1.47 -12.83 -14.59
C HIS A 41 1.47 -13.09 -13.08
N VAL A 42 0.53 -13.92 -12.59
CA VAL A 42 0.43 -14.29 -11.17
C VAL A 42 1.42 -15.40 -10.79
N LYS A 43 1.75 -16.29 -11.74
CA LYS A 43 2.63 -17.44 -11.51
C LYS A 43 3.93 -17.09 -10.75
N PRO A 44 4.70 -16.06 -11.12
CA PRO A 44 5.91 -15.69 -10.38
C PRO A 44 5.68 -15.30 -8.93
N PHE A 45 4.49 -14.77 -8.57
CA PHE A 45 4.20 -14.42 -7.18
C PHE A 45 4.09 -15.65 -6.28
N VAL A 46 3.55 -16.72 -6.87
CA VAL A 46 3.36 -18.02 -6.21
C VAL A 46 4.67 -18.80 -6.16
N GLU A 47 5.38 -18.89 -7.29
CA GLU A 47 6.65 -19.65 -7.39
C GLU A 47 7.75 -19.09 -6.49
N GLU A 48 7.79 -17.76 -6.33
CA GLU A 48 8.78 -17.10 -5.45
C GLU A 48 8.32 -17.02 -3.98
N GLY A 49 7.15 -17.56 -3.65
CA GLY A 49 6.65 -17.54 -2.27
C GLY A 49 6.38 -16.13 -1.74
N LEU A 50 5.90 -15.22 -2.60
CA LEU A 50 5.68 -13.82 -2.24
C LEU A 50 4.30 -13.55 -1.62
N VAL A 51 3.36 -14.49 -1.74
CA VAL A 51 1.96 -14.29 -1.37
C VAL A 51 1.39 -15.49 -0.62
N ASN A 52 0.32 -15.25 0.13
CA ASN A 52 -0.46 -16.27 0.82
C ASN A 52 -1.86 -16.42 0.21
N ILE A 53 -2.38 -15.33 -0.35
CA ILE A 53 -3.71 -15.27 -0.93
C ILE A 53 -3.59 -14.66 -2.32
N ILE A 54 -4.18 -15.30 -3.31
CA ILE A 54 -4.29 -14.79 -4.67
C ILE A 54 -5.75 -14.72 -5.09
N GLY A 55 -6.08 -13.72 -5.86
CA GLY A 55 -7.44 -13.50 -6.36
C GLY A 55 -7.42 -12.66 -7.62
N GLY A 56 -8.51 -11.97 -7.84
CA GLY A 56 -8.64 -11.03 -8.94
C GLY A 56 -9.53 -9.86 -8.56
N CYS A 57 -9.46 -8.78 -9.34
CA CYS A 57 -10.24 -7.57 -9.16
C CYS A 57 -11.01 -7.26 -10.46
N CYS A 58 -10.98 -6.02 -10.93
CA CYS A 58 -11.75 -5.58 -12.09
C CYS A 58 -11.46 -6.42 -13.35
N GLY A 59 -12.53 -6.82 -14.05
CA GLY A 59 -12.45 -7.66 -15.24
C GLY A 59 -12.20 -9.14 -14.99
N THR A 60 -11.95 -9.56 -13.74
CA THR A 60 -11.73 -10.96 -13.38
C THR A 60 -13.07 -11.72 -13.38
N THR A 61 -13.06 -12.88 -14.01
CA THR A 61 -14.20 -13.80 -14.11
C THR A 61 -13.88 -15.15 -13.45
N PRO A 62 -14.86 -16.03 -13.23
CA PRO A 62 -14.60 -17.39 -12.74
C PRO A 62 -13.58 -18.17 -13.58
N ALA A 63 -13.53 -17.92 -14.91
CA ALA A 63 -12.56 -18.53 -15.80
C ALA A 63 -11.10 -18.12 -15.48
N HIS A 64 -10.87 -16.90 -15.03
CA HIS A 64 -9.55 -16.45 -14.55
C HIS A 64 -9.16 -17.19 -13.28
N ILE A 65 -10.05 -17.21 -12.30
CA ILE A 65 -9.78 -17.84 -11.00
C ILE A 65 -9.59 -19.36 -11.14
N SER A 66 -10.28 -20.00 -12.07
CA SER A 66 -10.15 -21.45 -12.31
C SER A 66 -8.74 -21.90 -12.75
N ARG A 67 -7.86 -20.97 -13.16
CA ARG A 67 -6.46 -21.25 -13.49
C ARG A 67 -5.55 -21.34 -12.25
N TYR A 68 -5.95 -20.77 -11.12
CA TYR A 68 -5.11 -20.67 -9.94
C TYR A 68 -4.87 -21.98 -9.18
N PRO A 69 -5.80 -22.92 -9.06
CA PRO A 69 -5.56 -24.18 -8.35
C PRO A 69 -4.29 -24.91 -8.82
N GLU A 70 -4.02 -24.94 -10.13
CA GLU A 70 -2.81 -25.56 -10.65
C GLU A 70 -1.53 -24.75 -10.32
N LEU A 71 -1.63 -23.43 -10.25
CA LEU A 71 -0.49 -22.57 -9.88
C LEU A 71 -0.06 -22.76 -8.43
N VAL A 72 -1.03 -22.98 -7.54
CA VAL A 72 -0.74 -23.09 -6.09
C VAL A 72 -0.41 -24.51 -5.65
N LYS A 73 -0.57 -25.48 -6.54
CA LYS A 73 -0.30 -26.89 -6.23
C LYS A 73 1.18 -27.11 -5.88
N GLY A 74 1.44 -27.45 -4.63
CA GLY A 74 2.81 -27.65 -4.14
C GLY A 74 3.62 -26.38 -3.92
N ALA A 75 3.03 -25.21 -4.11
CA ALA A 75 3.69 -23.93 -3.86
C ALA A 75 3.94 -23.71 -2.37
N LYS A 76 5.03 -23.02 -2.05
CA LYS A 76 5.33 -22.56 -0.68
C LYS A 76 4.77 -21.16 -0.52
N PRO A 77 3.85 -20.92 0.44
CA PRO A 77 3.33 -19.59 0.70
C PRO A 77 4.40 -18.67 1.31
N HIS A 78 4.18 -17.38 1.25
CA HIS A 78 5.00 -16.41 1.98
C HIS A 78 5.02 -16.71 3.48
N ILE A 79 6.23 -16.64 4.06
CA ILE A 79 6.41 -16.72 5.50
C ILE A 79 6.52 -15.29 6.03
N PRO A 80 5.59 -14.84 6.90
CA PRO A 80 5.63 -13.49 7.45
C PRO A 80 6.97 -13.17 8.12
N ALA A 81 7.46 -11.95 7.90
CA ALA A 81 8.65 -11.46 8.57
C ALA A 81 8.43 -11.35 10.08
N LEU A 82 9.51 -11.30 10.86
CA LEU A 82 9.40 -11.04 12.29
C LEU A 82 8.80 -9.64 12.50
N LYS A 83 7.79 -9.57 13.37
CA LYS A 83 7.20 -8.28 13.74
C LYS A 83 8.25 -7.44 14.48
N PRO A 84 8.50 -6.20 14.04
CA PRO A 84 9.42 -5.31 14.76
C PRO A 84 8.87 -4.98 16.15
N ASP A 85 9.78 -4.86 17.12
CA ASP A 85 9.44 -4.49 18.51
C ASP A 85 9.38 -2.93 18.66
N CYS A 86 8.81 -2.28 17.67
CA CYS A 86 8.60 -0.84 17.66
C CYS A 86 7.42 -0.46 16.76
N LEU A 87 6.91 0.76 16.92
CA LEU A 87 5.86 1.28 16.06
C LEU A 87 6.46 1.81 14.76
N TRP A 88 5.97 1.31 13.64
CA TRP A 88 6.27 1.80 12.31
C TRP A 88 5.12 2.65 11.78
N LEU A 89 5.44 3.86 11.36
CA LEU A 89 4.51 4.79 10.72
C LEU A 89 5.01 5.12 9.32
N SER A 90 4.11 5.07 8.36
CA SER A 90 4.42 5.30 6.94
C SER A 90 3.93 6.67 6.50
N GLY A 91 4.87 7.48 5.96
CA GLY A 91 4.62 8.73 5.25
C GLY A 91 5.37 8.69 3.92
N LEU A 92 6.09 9.76 3.57
CA LEU A 92 7.06 9.75 2.47
C LEU A 92 8.23 8.81 2.78
N GLU A 93 8.60 8.74 4.04
CA GLU A 93 9.63 7.85 4.57
C GLU A 93 9.07 7.06 5.75
N LEU A 94 9.76 5.98 6.12
CA LEU A 94 9.44 5.20 7.30
C LEU A 94 9.87 5.97 8.55
N LEU A 95 8.94 6.21 9.47
CA LEU A 95 9.24 6.63 10.83
C LEU A 95 9.18 5.42 11.78
N GLU A 96 10.31 5.00 12.29
CA GLU A 96 10.39 4.01 13.37
C GLU A 96 10.37 4.71 14.72
N VAL A 97 9.35 4.44 15.52
CA VAL A 97 9.27 4.99 16.89
C VAL A 97 9.89 3.99 17.85
N LYS A 98 11.10 4.30 18.29
CA LYS A 98 11.94 3.48 19.18
C LYS A 98 12.23 4.23 20.48
N PRO A 99 12.61 3.54 21.57
CA PRO A 99 13.02 4.20 22.82
C PRO A 99 14.13 5.26 22.62
N GLU A 100 15.05 5.01 21.70
CA GLU A 100 16.18 5.90 21.38
C GLU A 100 15.74 7.23 20.75
N ASN A 101 14.54 7.28 20.16
CA ASN A 101 14.00 8.52 19.60
C ASN A 101 13.53 9.50 20.67
N ASN A 102 13.46 9.08 21.94
CA ASN A 102 12.89 9.83 23.05
C ASN A 102 11.44 10.28 22.74
N PHE A 103 11.17 11.58 22.83
CA PHE A 103 9.86 12.16 22.53
C PHE A 103 9.67 12.37 21.03
N VAL A 104 8.58 11.84 20.47
CA VAL A 104 8.16 12.07 19.09
C VAL A 104 7.02 13.07 19.08
N ASN A 105 7.29 14.27 18.56
CA ASN A 105 6.31 15.34 18.46
C ASN A 105 5.48 15.19 17.17
N VAL A 106 4.16 15.16 17.29
CA VAL A 106 3.25 15.03 16.14
C VAL A 106 2.50 16.33 15.90
N GLY A 107 2.60 16.86 14.68
CA GLY A 107 1.90 18.08 14.27
C GLY A 107 0.47 17.78 13.84
N GLU A 108 -0.51 18.55 14.37
CA GLU A 108 -1.94 18.33 14.09
C GLU A 108 -2.64 19.55 13.44
N ARG A 109 -1.94 20.69 13.32
CA ARG A 109 -2.54 21.96 12.86
C ARG A 109 -2.94 22.00 11.39
N CYS A 110 -2.49 21.02 10.57
CA CYS A 110 -2.90 20.84 9.17
C CYS A 110 -4.12 19.91 9.02
N ASN A 111 -4.68 19.42 10.10
CA ASN A 111 -5.94 18.68 10.08
C ASN A 111 -7.11 19.66 9.97
N VAL A 112 -7.81 19.65 8.83
CA VAL A 112 -8.98 20.53 8.59
C VAL A 112 -10.12 20.31 9.59
N ALA A 113 -10.27 19.13 10.15
CA ALA A 113 -11.28 18.82 11.16
C ALA A 113 -10.90 19.42 12.54
N GLY A 114 -9.62 19.47 12.88
CA GLY A 114 -9.11 19.95 14.17
C GLY A 114 -8.71 21.42 14.19
N SER A 115 -8.43 22.03 13.03
CA SER A 115 -7.96 23.42 12.93
C SER A 115 -8.91 24.33 12.14
N ARG A 116 -9.70 25.12 12.86
CA ARG A 116 -10.63 26.07 12.23
C ARG A 116 -9.92 27.08 11.33
N LYS A 117 -8.74 27.55 11.72
CA LYS A 117 -7.94 28.48 10.91
C LYS A 117 -7.50 27.81 9.62
N PHE A 118 -6.93 26.63 9.69
CA PHE A 118 -6.47 25.90 8.52
C PHE A 118 -7.64 25.58 7.56
N LEU A 119 -8.77 25.09 8.10
CA LEU A 119 -9.98 24.84 7.32
C LEU A 119 -10.46 26.08 6.55
N ARG A 120 -10.47 27.25 7.23
CA ARG A 120 -10.87 28.51 6.58
C ARG A 120 -9.95 28.84 5.41
N LEU A 121 -8.63 28.79 5.62
CA LEU A 121 -7.62 29.09 4.59
C LEU A 121 -7.77 28.17 3.36
N ILE A 122 -8.02 26.89 3.59
CA ILE A 122 -8.27 25.92 2.51
C ILE A 122 -9.54 26.28 1.72
N LYS A 123 -10.64 26.60 2.42
CA LYS A 123 -11.90 27.00 1.77
C LYS A 123 -11.79 28.28 0.99
N GLU A 124 -10.99 29.23 1.46
CA GLU A 124 -10.74 30.53 0.80
C GLU A 124 -9.69 30.44 -0.32
N GLY A 125 -9.03 29.29 -0.51
CA GLY A 125 -7.94 29.13 -1.48
C GLY A 125 -6.64 29.82 -1.10
N SER A 126 -6.50 30.25 0.17
CA SER A 126 -5.31 30.94 0.70
C SER A 126 -4.20 29.95 1.02
N TYR A 127 -3.72 29.21 0.01
CA TYR A 127 -2.77 28.10 0.19
C TYR A 127 -1.40 28.55 0.72
N GLU A 128 -0.93 29.73 0.32
CA GLU A 128 0.36 30.27 0.81
C GLU A 128 0.33 30.44 2.33
N GLU A 129 -0.75 31.02 2.87
CA GLU A 129 -0.90 31.17 4.32
C GLU A 129 -1.09 29.82 5.01
N ALA A 130 -1.83 28.89 4.40
CA ALA A 130 -1.98 27.53 4.90
C ALA A 130 -0.63 26.80 5.01
N LEU A 131 0.25 26.94 4.01
CA LEU A 131 1.59 26.37 3.99
C LEU A 131 2.50 26.97 5.09
N THR A 132 2.30 28.22 5.52
CA THR A 132 3.05 28.78 6.65
C THR A 132 2.75 28.04 7.95
N ILE A 133 1.50 27.55 8.13
CA ILE A 133 1.11 26.74 9.29
C ILE A 133 1.84 25.39 9.27
N ALA A 134 1.89 24.75 8.09
CA ALA A 134 2.60 23.47 7.91
C ALA A 134 4.09 23.64 8.19
N ARG A 135 4.72 24.64 7.59
CA ARG A 135 6.15 24.95 7.79
C ARG A 135 6.48 25.17 9.26
N LYS A 136 5.67 25.97 9.94
CA LYS A 136 5.89 26.24 11.36
C LYS A 136 5.83 24.99 12.23
N GLN A 137 4.96 24.03 11.95
CA GLN A 137 4.96 22.77 12.67
C GLN A 137 6.27 22.00 12.52
N VAL A 138 6.83 21.96 11.29
CA VAL A 138 8.12 21.31 11.04
C VAL A 138 9.26 22.05 11.75
N GLU A 139 9.28 23.38 11.69
CA GLU A 139 10.27 24.22 12.40
C GLU A 139 10.18 24.03 13.92
N ASP A 140 8.97 23.80 14.44
CA ASP A 140 8.74 23.53 15.87
C ASP A 140 9.02 22.04 16.24
N GLY A 141 9.54 21.22 15.29
CA GLY A 141 10.02 19.85 15.52
C GLY A 141 8.96 18.75 15.34
N ALA A 142 7.84 19.03 14.67
CA ALA A 142 6.88 17.97 14.33
C ALA A 142 7.46 17.00 13.28
N LYS A 143 7.13 15.73 13.43
CA LYS A 143 7.47 14.62 12.54
C LYS A 143 6.29 14.26 11.64
#